data_85ca72e523641d24ee1142f15468a410
#
_entry.id   85ca72e523641d24ee1142f15468a410
#
_cell.length_a   1.000
_cell.length_b   1.000
_cell.length_c   1.000
_cell.angle_alpha   90.00
_cell.angle_beta   90.00
_cell.angle_gamma   90.00
#
_symmetry.space_group_name_H-M   'P 1'
#
loop_
_entity.id
_entity.type
_entity.pdbx_description
1 polymer ?
#
loop_
_entity_poly.entity_id
_entity_poly.type
_entity_poly.pdbx_seq_one_letter_code
_entity_poly.pdbx_strand_id
1 'polypeptide(L)'
;MQIQRKNILKRYKWLSEKKRPFIISSDFDGLICASFLKHYLNWNLVGYYNFNSIWLSKEAIENKSQIIWVDLNILPMSGKSIGGQIVCLNDKIPNGFKSSCNANILAKITAKNFNKKFPFSTLLFLMWLHNIDYKFNNVGKLLILHSDNTWMKIQKYSKNINLWKSILSDFNWDKLFNSIDSVEYEEKIDQYLYPRLKRIDAISGYSKLISKHLKIKSRESKFNPDWDSDIILNLFDLFAKNLNWTPPQLPYIIQRIEGKRFKLPVNHIENIGLEKFLKSNKVFSYAITNPSYFNYTNFKL
;
A
#
# COMPACT_ATOMS: atom_id res chain seq x y z
N MET A 1 -7.53 3.11 -21.50
CA MET A 1 -8.35 2.02 -20.89
C MET A 1 -8.84 2.54 -19.55
N GLN A 2 -10.15 2.57 -19.35
CA GLN A 2 -10.76 3.05 -18.12
C GLN A 2 -11.16 1.85 -17.24
N ILE A 3 -10.89 1.92 -15.96
CA ILE A 3 -11.27 0.90 -14.98
C ILE A 3 -12.52 1.38 -14.26
N GLN A 4 -13.55 0.56 -14.20
CA GLN A 4 -14.82 0.89 -13.55
C GLN A 4 -14.90 0.25 -12.15
N ARG A 5 -15.13 1.05 -11.12
CA ARG A 5 -15.31 0.59 -9.71
C ARG A 5 -16.32 -0.53 -9.59
N LYS A 6 -17.49 -0.37 -10.22
CA LYS A 6 -18.57 -1.36 -10.20
C LYS A 6 -18.11 -2.74 -10.65
N ASN A 7 -17.28 -2.80 -11.68
CA ASN A 7 -16.77 -4.08 -12.19
C ASN A 7 -15.75 -4.70 -11.23
N ILE A 8 -14.92 -3.89 -10.57
CA ILE A 8 -13.98 -4.37 -9.55
C ILE A 8 -14.74 -4.94 -8.36
N LEU A 9 -15.70 -4.19 -7.81
CA LEU A 9 -16.49 -4.62 -6.64
C LEU A 9 -17.35 -5.85 -6.95
N LYS A 10 -17.85 -5.97 -8.17
CA LYS A 10 -18.55 -7.19 -8.63
C LYS A 10 -17.61 -8.40 -8.70
N ARG A 11 -16.40 -8.21 -9.19
CA ARG A 11 -15.37 -9.27 -9.32
C ARG A 11 -14.81 -9.69 -7.96
N TYR A 12 -14.51 -8.73 -7.11
CA TYR A 12 -13.89 -8.94 -5.80
C TYR A 12 -14.89 -8.56 -4.71
N LYS A 13 -15.94 -9.34 -4.55
CA LYS A 13 -17.05 -9.07 -3.62
C LYS A 13 -16.58 -8.80 -2.19
N TRP A 14 -15.50 -9.47 -1.78
CA TRP A 14 -14.90 -9.31 -0.45
C TRP A 14 -14.45 -7.86 -0.14
N LEU A 15 -14.21 -7.02 -1.16
CA LEU A 15 -13.87 -5.60 -0.97
C LEU A 15 -15.04 -4.76 -0.39
N SER A 16 -16.28 -5.24 -0.50
CA SER A 16 -17.48 -4.57 0.06
C SER A 16 -18.00 -5.24 1.31
N GLU A 17 -17.44 -6.38 1.71
CA GLU A 17 -17.88 -7.10 2.91
C GLU A 17 -17.46 -6.36 4.17
N LYS A 18 -18.26 -6.45 5.23
CA LYS A 18 -17.98 -5.89 6.56
C LYS A 18 -17.30 -6.93 7.46
N LYS A 19 -16.61 -6.45 8.50
CA LYS A 19 -16.06 -7.28 9.59
C LYS A 19 -15.10 -8.39 9.10
N ARG A 20 -14.22 -8.07 8.13
CA ARG A 20 -13.25 -9.04 7.61
C ARG A 20 -11.93 -8.95 8.38
N PRO A 21 -11.27 -10.08 8.67
CA PRO A 21 -9.91 -10.05 9.21
C PRO A 21 -8.92 -9.63 8.12
N PHE A 22 -7.98 -8.75 8.48
CA PHE A 22 -6.96 -8.30 7.55
C PHE A 22 -5.60 -8.09 8.21
N ILE A 23 -4.56 -8.21 7.38
CA ILE A 23 -3.16 -7.94 7.72
C ILE A 23 -2.66 -6.79 6.85
N ILE A 24 -1.83 -5.92 7.41
CA ILE A 24 -1.27 -4.75 6.72
C ILE A 24 0.25 -4.82 6.64
N SER A 25 0.84 -4.02 5.73
CA SER A 25 2.26 -3.68 5.80
C SER A 25 2.57 -2.94 7.12
N SER A 26 3.74 -3.22 7.72
CA SER A 26 4.17 -2.56 8.96
C SER A 26 4.88 -1.22 8.66
N ASP A 27 4.16 -0.32 8.02
CA ASP A 27 4.60 1.02 7.64
C ASP A 27 3.44 2.01 7.68
N PHE A 28 3.71 3.27 7.37
CA PHE A 28 2.70 4.33 7.39
C PHE A 28 1.50 4.03 6.48
N ASP A 29 1.76 3.47 5.29
CA ASP A 29 0.72 3.18 4.30
C ASP A 29 -0.24 2.09 4.77
N GLY A 30 0.30 1.04 5.39
CA GLY A 30 -0.50 0.00 6.01
C GLY A 30 -1.36 0.54 7.15
N LEU A 31 -0.78 1.36 8.04
CA LEU A 31 -1.51 1.89 9.21
C LEU A 31 -2.64 2.84 8.81
N ILE A 32 -2.42 3.73 7.85
CA ILE A 32 -3.49 4.63 7.37
C ILE A 32 -4.57 3.86 6.61
N CYS A 33 -4.20 2.81 5.86
CA CYS A 33 -5.17 1.88 5.26
C CYS A 33 -5.98 1.14 6.32
N ALA A 34 -5.35 0.76 7.45
CA ALA A 34 -6.05 0.10 8.56
C ALA A 34 -7.12 1.00 9.18
N SER A 35 -6.80 2.28 9.41
CA SER A 35 -7.78 3.25 9.91
C SER A 35 -8.94 3.44 8.91
N PHE A 36 -8.66 3.52 7.62
CA PHE A 36 -9.68 3.58 6.58
C PHE A 36 -10.61 2.37 6.61
N LEU A 37 -10.05 1.17 6.58
CA LEU A 37 -10.81 -0.08 6.51
C LEU A 37 -11.62 -0.34 7.78
N LYS A 38 -11.09 0.02 8.94
CA LYS A 38 -11.85 -0.03 10.19
C LYS A 38 -13.03 0.92 10.15
N HIS A 39 -12.80 2.18 9.78
CA HIS A 39 -13.84 3.22 9.79
C HIS A 39 -14.97 2.92 8.79
N TYR A 40 -14.65 2.62 7.54
CA TYR A 40 -15.66 2.46 6.48
C TYR A 40 -16.23 1.05 6.38
N LEU A 41 -15.46 0.02 6.68
CA LEU A 41 -15.86 -1.38 6.49
C LEU A 41 -15.94 -2.16 7.80
N ASN A 42 -15.54 -1.56 8.91
CA ASN A 42 -15.46 -2.23 10.22
C ASN A 42 -14.62 -3.52 10.19
N TRP A 43 -13.55 -3.53 9.41
CA TRP A 43 -12.64 -4.67 9.35
C TRP A 43 -11.79 -4.78 10.61
N ASN A 44 -11.34 -5.99 10.94
CA ASN A 44 -10.53 -6.29 12.12
C ASN A 44 -9.07 -6.46 11.74
N LEU A 45 -8.19 -5.62 12.28
CA LEU A 45 -6.74 -5.78 12.15
C LEU A 45 -6.28 -6.98 12.97
N VAL A 46 -5.69 -8.00 12.31
CA VAL A 46 -5.31 -9.26 12.95
C VAL A 46 -3.82 -9.58 12.85
N GLY A 47 -3.05 -8.70 12.22
CA GLY A 47 -1.60 -8.90 12.11
C GLY A 47 -0.91 -7.89 11.22
N TYR A 48 0.40 -8.06 11.10
CA TYR A 48 1.28 -7.18 10.33
C TYR A 48 2.21 -8.01 9.45
N TYR A 49 2.75 -7.37 8.43
CA TYR A 49 3.72 -7.94 7.54
C TYR A 49 4.78 -6.90 7.14
N ASN A 50 6.01 -7.35 7.07
CA ASN A 50 7.05 -6.69 6.29
C ASN A 50 7.81 -7.74 5.45
N PHE A 51 8.84 -7.30 4.71
CA PHE A 51 9.58 -8.23 3.83
C PHE A 51 10.36 -9.33 4.58
N ASN A 52 10.45 -9.26 5.91
CA ASN A 52 11.25 -10.19 6.72
C ASN A 52 10.41 -10.97 7.73
N SER A 53 9.23 -10.48 8.10
CA SER A 53 8.42 -11.10 9.15
C SER A 53 6.93 -10.95 8.90
N ILE A 54 6.17 -11.91 9.44
CA ILE A 54 4.71 -11.86 9.57
C ILE A 54 4.40 -11.97 11.06
N TRP A 55 3.56 -11.07 11.58
CA TRP A 55 3.06 -11.09 12.96
C TRP A 55 1.59 -11.44 12.95
N LEU A 56 1.21 -12.47 13.69
CA LEU A 56 -0.14 -13.03 13.68
C LEU A 56 -0.75 -13.03 15.07
N SER A 57 -1.99 -12.56 15.15
CA SER A 57 -2.85 -12.79 16.32
C SER A 57 -3.46 -14.20 16.29
N LYS A 58 -4.10 -14.58 17.40
CA LYS A 58 -4.88 -15.84 17.47
C LYS A 58 -5.95 -15.88 16.37
N GLU A 59 -6.70 -14.79 16.19
CA GLU A 59 -7.73 -14.67 15.14
C GLU A 59 -7.14 -14.90 13.74
N ALA A 60 -5.93 -14.39 13.46
CA ALA A 60 -5.28 -14.59 12.17
C ALA A 60 -4.91 -16.07 11.93
N ILE A 61 -4.49 -16.77 12.96
CA ILE A 61 -4.13 -18.19 12.87
C ILE A 61 -5.35 -19.05 12.63
N GLU A 62 -6.45 -18.78 13.35
CA GLU A 62 -7.70 -19.53 13.24
C GLU A 62 -8.43 -19.29 11.91
N ASN A 63 -8.30 -18.09 11.33
CA ASN A 63 -8.99 -17.67 10.13
C ASN A 63 -8.10 -17.49 8.90
N LYS A 64 -7.02 -18.23 8.76
CA LYS A 64 -6.00 -18.07 7.69
C LYS A 64 -6.58 -17.91 6.29
N SER A 65 -7.59 -18.69 5.92
CA SER A 65 -8.22 -18.66 4.59
C SER A 65 -9.07 -17.42 4.32
N GLN A 66 -9.42 -16.68 5.37
CA GLN A 66 -10.28 -15.50 5.28
C GLN A 66 -9.50 -14.19 5.27
N ILE A 67 -8.21 -14.22 5.63
CA ILE A 67 -7.38 -13.03 5.75
C ILE A 67 -7.28 -12.30 4.41
N ILE A 68 -7.43 -10.98 4.50
CA ILE A 68 -7.15 -10.05 3.40
C ILE A 68 -5.83 -9.35 3.67
N TRP A 69 -4.93 -9.36 2.69
CA TRP A 69 -3.63 -8.70 2.78
C TRP A 69 -3.69 -7.32 2.13
N VAL A 70 -3.41 -6.29 2.90
CA VAL A 70 -3.58 -4.89 2.49
C VAL A 70 -2.24 -4.21 2.40
N ASP A 71 -2.06 -3.43 1.34
CA ASP A 71 -0.81 -2.76 1.00
C ASP A 71 0.36 -3.74 0.85
N LEU A 72 0.04 -4.91 0.38
CA LEU A 72 0.99 -5.99 0.19
C LEU A 72 1.17 -6.31 -1.28
N ASN A 73 2.37 -6.73 -1.61
CA ASN A 73 2.62 -7.38 -2.88
C ASN A 73 1.84 -8.69 -2.94
N ILE A 74 1.26 -8.98 -4.09
CA ILE A 74 0.34 -10.10 -4.28
C ILE A 74 0.92 -11.40 -3.76
N LEU A 75 0.08 -12.15 -3.07
CA LEU A 75 0.33 -13.54 -2.78
C LEU A 75 0.34 -14.33 -4.10
N PRO A 76 1.39 -15.05 -4.43
CA PRO A 76 1.44 -15.87 -5.65
C PRO A 76 0.55 -17.12 -5.57
N MET A 77 0.05 -17.45 -4.39
CA MET A 77 -0.93 -18.49 -4.12
C MET A 77 -2.35 -17.91 -4.10
N SER A 78 -3.37 -18.73 -3.99
CA SER A 78 -4.76 -18.28 -3.85
C SER A 78 -4.95 -17.53 -2.54
N GLY A 79 -4.97 -16.22 -2.59
CA GLY A 79 -5.16 -15.33 -1.44
C GLY A 79 -5.84 -14.05 -1.85
N LYS A 80 -6.45 -13.33 -0.89
CA LYS A 80 -7.07 -12.03 -1.11
C LYS A 80 -6.06 -10.96 -0.75
N SER A 81 -5.68 -10.12 -1.70
CA SER A 81 -4.83 -8.95 -1.41
C SER A 81 -5.27 -7.73 -2.20
N ILE A 82 -4.99 -6.56 -1.67
CA ILE A 82 -5.20 -5.28 -2.33
C ILE A 82 -3.94 -4.43 -2.24
N GLY A 83 -3.56 -3.81 -3.36
CA GLY A 83 -2.41 -2.91 -3.42
C GLY A 83 -2.08 -2.49 -4.85
N GLY A 84 -1.03 -1.68 -4.99
CA GLY A 84 -0.57 -1.13 -6.26
C GLY A 84 0.91 -1.40 -6.55
N GLN A 85 1.58 -2.25 -5.78
CA GLN A 85 3.05 -2.37 -5.86
C GLN A 85 3.53 -3.41 -6.87
N ILE A 86 2.74 -4.45 -7.12
CA ILE A 86 3.11 -5.53 -8.05
C ILE A 86 2.86 -5.15 -9.50
N VAL A 87 3.81 -5.57 -10.34
CA VAL A 87 3.74 -5.54 -11.79
C VAL A 87 4.03 -6.95 -12.30
N CYS A 88 3.26 -7.45 -13.26
CA CYS A 88 3.58 -8.71 -13.93
C CYS A 88 4.80 -8.55 -14.86
N LEU A 89 5.56 -9.63 -15.11
CA LEU A 89 6.68 -9.58 -16.04
C LEU A 89 6.19 -9.40 -17.49
N ASN A 90 5.12 -10.09 -17.84
CA ASN A 90 4.49 -10.07 -19.15
C ASN A 90 2.97 -10.20 -19.02
N ASP A 91 2.28 -10.41 -20.15
CA ASP A 91 0.82 -10.51 -20.18
C ASP A 91 0.26 -11.81 -19.57
N LYS A 92 1.11 -12.79 -19.23
CA LYS A 92 0.70 -14.00 -18.52
C LYS A 92 0.57 -13.70 -17.02
N ILE A 93 -0.66 -13.66 -16.55
CA ILE A 93 -0.97 -13.42 -15.14
C ILE A 93 -0.96 -14.75 -14.39
N PRO A 94 -0.09 -14.95 -13.39
CA PRO A 94 -0.09 -16.17 -12.58
C PRO A 94 -1.43 -16.42 -11.91
N ASN A 95 -1.79 -17.70 -11.74
CA ASN A 95 -3.11 -18.08 -11.20
C ASN A 95 -3.41 -17.50 -9.81
N GLY A 96 -2.41 -17.40 -8.94
CA GLY A 96 -2.54 -16.82 -7.61
C GLY A 96 -3.01 -15.36 -7.61
N PHE A 97 -2.84 -14.64 -8.72
CA PHE A 97 -3.22 -13.22 -8.82
C PHE A 97 -4.70 -13.00 -9.16
N LYS A 98 -5.45 -14.07 -9.49
CA LYS A 98 -6.86 -13.95 -9.87
C LYS A 98 -7.76 -13.48 -8.73
N SER A 99 -7.41 -13.79 -7.48
CA SER A 99 -8.13 -13.41 -6.27
C SER A 99 -7.67 -12.06 -5.68
N SER A 100 -6.63 -11.44 -6.22
CA SER A 100 -6.02 -10.23 -5.73
C SER A 100 -6.44 -9.02 -6.56
N CYS A 101 -6.76 -7.92 -5.87
CA CYS A 101 -7.12 -6.64 -6.49
C CYS A 101 -5.87 -5.75 -6.56
N ASN A 102 -5.20 -5.73 -7.70
CA ASN A 102 -4.01 -4.92 -7.91
C ASN A 102 -4.21 -3.96 -9.08
N ALA A 103 -3.96 -2.68 -8.84
CA ALA A 103 -4.18 -1.63 -9.83
C ALA A 103 -3.41 -1.86 -11.14
N ASN A 104 -2.12 -2.26 -11.06
CA ASN A 104 -1.31 -2.52 -12.26
C ASN A 104 -1.87 -3.68 -13.09
N ILE A 105 -2.28 -4.76 -12.44
CA ILE A 105 -2.85 -5.93 -13.12
C ILE A 105 -4.17 -5.57 -13.79
N LEU A 106 -5.03 -4.82 -13.11
CA LEU A 106 -6.29 -4.33 -13.67
C LEU A 106 -6.07 -3.44 -14.89
N ALA A 107 -5.00 -2.62 -14.88
CA ALA A 107 -4.61 -1.76 -16.00
C ALA A 107 -3.71 -2.45 -17.04
N LYS A 108 -3.43 -3.76 -16.91
CA LYS A 108 -2.50 -4.51 -17.76
C LYS A 108 -1.11 -3.89 -17.87
N ILE A 109 -0.62 -3.32 -16.75
CA ILE A 109 0.74 -2.80 -16.66
C ILE A 109 1.69 -3.95 -16.32
N THR A 110 2.76 -4.06 -17.12
CA THR A 110 3.79 -5.09 -16.99
C THR A 110 5.19 -4.47 -16.84
N ALA A 111 6.20 -5.28 -16.64
CA ALA A 111 7.59 -4.80 -16.59
C ALA A 111 8.02 -4.06 -17.87
N LYS A 112 7.45 -4.40 -19.03
CA LYS A 112 7.73 -3.73 -20.32
C LYS A 112 7.30 -2.27 -20.37
N ASN A 113 6.25 -1.92 -19.62
CA ASN A 113 5.73 -0.54 -19.53
C ASN A 113 5.76 -0.02 -18.09
N PHE A 114 6.81 -0.37 -17.36
CA PHE A 114 7.01 -0.05 -15.95
C PHE A 114 6.91 1.46 -15.62
N ASN A 115 7.25 2.33 -16.56
CA ASN A 115 7.08 3.78 -16.44
C ASN A 115 5.61 4.21 -16.26
N LYS A 116 4.66 3.33 -16.56
CA LYS A 116 3.22 3.51 -16.35
C LYS A 116 2.72 2.84 -15.06
N LYS A 117 3.62 2.30 -14.22
CA LYS A 117 3.26 1.67 -12.94
C LYS A 117 2.36 2.60 -12.11
N PHE A 118 1.40 2.01 -11.40
CA PHE A 118 0.51 2.72 -10.46
C PHE A 118 1.32 3.61 -9.50
N PRO A 119 1.09 4.92 -9.49
CA PRO A 119 1.92 5.86 -8.75
C PRO A 119 1.38 6.22 -7.37
N PHE A 120 0.11 5.92 -7.09
CA PHE A 120 -0.56 6.30 -5.86
C PHE A 120 -0.35 5.27 -4.75
N SER A 121 -0.71 5.63 -3.52
CA SER A 121 -0.76 4.72 -2.39
C SER A 121 -1.95 3.76 -2.49
N THR A 122 -1.89 2.67 -1.74
CA THR A 122 -3.03 1.75 -1.59
C THR A 122 -4.23 2.45 -0.97
N LEU A 123 -4.00 3.40 -0.05
CA LEU A 123 -5.05 4.23 0.51
C LEU A 123 -5.83 5.00 -0.57
N LEU A 124 -5.14 5.66 -1.49
CA LEU A 124 -5.80 6.41 -2.57
C LEU A 124 -6.58 5.49 -3.52
N PHE A 125 -6.10 4.28 -3.74
CA PHE A 125 -6.84 3.28 -4.49
C PHE A 125 -8.12 2.85 -3.75
N LEU A 126 -8.07 2.64 -2.44
CA LEU A 126 -9.24 2.35 -1.61
C LEU A 126 -10.23 3.52 -1.60
N MET A 127 -9.76 4.76 -1.44
CA MET A 127 -10.62 5.95 -1.47
C MET A 127 -11.35 6.09 -2.81
N TRP A 128 -10.63 5.90 -3.93
CA TRP A 128 -11.24 5.87 -5.25
C TRP A 128 -12.25 4.74 -5.39
N LEU A 129 -11.88 3.53 -4.97
CA LEU A 129 -12.71 2.32 -5.11
C LEU A 129 -14.05 2.45 -4.38
N HIS A 130 -14.03 3.02 -3.18
CA HIS A 130 -15.22 3.22 -2.35
C HIS A 130 -15.89 4.58 -2.59
N ASN A 131 -15.42 5.36 -3.55
CA ASN A 131 -15.95 6.69 -3.90
C ASN A 131 -16.10 7.61 -2.68
N ILE A 132 -15.08 7.68 -1.86
CA ILE A 132 -15.11 8.47 -0.64
C ILE A 132 -15.12 9.97 -0.98
N ASP A 133 -16.18 10.65 -0.62
CA ASP A 133 -16.17 12.11 -0.57
C ASP A 133 -15.43 12.56 0.70
N TYR A 134 -14.39 13.35 0.52
CA TYR A 134 -13.51 13.74 1.61
C TYR A 134 -13.67 15.23 1.94
N LYS A 135 -13.89 15.49 3.23
CA LYS A 135 -13.81 16.81 3.85
C LYS A 135 -12.77 16.73 4.96
N PHE A 136 -11.49 16.81 4.59
CA PHE A 136 -10.41 16.76 5.56
C PHE A 136 -9.91 18.16 5.90
N ASN A 137 -9.43 18.33 7.13
CA ASN A 137 -8.65 19.52 7.48
C ASN A 137 -7.29 19.49 6.74
N ASN A 138 -6.53 20.58 6.83
CA ASN A 138 -5.25 20.70 6.13
C ASN A 138 -4.29 19.56 6.49
N VAL A 139 -4.18 19.17 7.75
CA VAL A 139 -3.29 18.10 8.20
C VAL A 139 -3.78 16.72 7.68
N GLY A 140 -5.08 16.49 7.68
CA GLY A 140 -5.65 15.25 7.12
C GLY A 140 -5.30 15.07 5.64
N LYS A 141 -5.37 16.15 4.85
CA LYS A 141 -4.92 16.11 3.45
C LYS A 141 -3.42 15.76 3.33
N LEU A 142 -2.58 16.36 4.18
CA LEU A 142 -1.15 16.06 4.18
C LEU A 142 -0.86 14.59 4.53
N LEU A 143 -1.57 14.03 5.52
CA LEU A 143 -1.45 12.61 5.93
C LEU A 143 -1.79 11.65 4.78
N ILE A 144 -2.92 11.89 4.09
CA ILE A 144 -3.35 11.06 2.95
C ILE A 144 -2.32 11.10 1.84
N LEU A 145 -1.82 12.28 1.49
CA LEU A 145 -0.89 12.46 0.40
C LEU A 145 0.55 12.07 0.77
N HIS A 146 0.86 12.00 2.06
CA HIS A 146 2.14 11.45 2.54
C HIS A 146 2.24 9.94 2.35
N SER A 147 1.09 9.23 2.35
CA SER A 147 1.08 7.79 2.15
C SER A 147 1.78 7.41 0.83
N ASP A 148 2.71 6.46 0.91
CA ASP A 148 3.62 6.03 -0.17
C ASP A 148 4.31 7.21 -0.91
N ASN A 149 4.54 8.31 -0.18
CA ASN A 149 5.12 9.55 -0.73
C ASN A 149 4.41 10.09 -1.98
N THR A 150 3.10 9.89 -2.04
CA THR A 150 2.28 10.22 -3.22
C THR A 150 2.44 11.66 -3.67
N TRP A 151 2.51 12.62 -2.74
CA TRP A 151 2.67 14.04 -3.08
C TRP A 151 3.95 14.33 -3.89
N MET A 152 5.08 13.70 -3.53
CA MET A 152 6.33 13.83 -4.30
C MET A 152 6.26 13.14 -5.65
N LYS A 153 5.56 11.99 -5.72
CA LYS A 153 5.33 11.31 -7.01
C LYS A 153 4.49 12.17 -7.95
N ILE A 154 3.50 12.91 -7.42
CA ILE A 154 2.69 13.86 -8.21
C ILE A 154 3.56 14.96 -8.82
N GLN A 155 4.47 15.54 -8.05
CA GLN A 155 5.42 16.54 -8.54
C GLN A 155 6.37 15.98 -9.60
N LYS A 156 6.83 14.74 -9.42
CA LYS A 156 7.90 14.16 -10.24
C LYS A 156 7.41 13.47 -11.51
N TYR A 157 6.24 12.86 -11.48
CA TYR A 157 5.76 11.95 -12.53
C TYR A 157 4.42 12.40 -13.13
N SER A 158 4.27 13.70 -13.44
CA SER A 158 3.02 14.32 -13.88
C SER A 158 2.32 13.59 -15.03
N LYS A 159 3.08 13.12 -16.04
CA LYS A 159 2.51 12.34 -17.17
C LYS A 159 1.86 11.04 -16.70
N ASN A 160 2.51 10.31 -15.79
CA ASN A 160 1.98 9.07 -15.25
C ASN A 160 0.79 9.32 -14.32
N ILE A 161 0.83 10.40 -13.53
CA ILE A 161 -0.28 10.84 -12.69
C ILE A 161 -1.53 11.13 -13.53
N ASN A 162 -1.40 11.88 -14.62
CA ASN A 162 -2.52 12.21 -15.52
C ASN A 162 -3.07 10.95 -16.21
N LEU A 163 -2.20 10.02 -16.61
CA LEU A 163 -2.63 8.73 -17.12
C LEU A 163 -3.52 7.99 -16.10
N TRP A 164 -3.08 7.90 -14.84
CA TRP A 164 -3.84 7.18 -13.81
C TRP A 164 -5.09 7.92 -13.36
N LYS A 165 -5.12 9.24 -13.38
CA LYS A 165 -6.38 10.01 -13.21
C LYS A 165 -7.41 9.64 -14.28
N SER A 166 -6.98 9.43 -15.52
CA SER A 166 -7.87 9.01 -16.62
C SER A 166 -8.27 7.52 -16.52
N ILE A 167 -7.39 6.65 -16.04
CA ILE A 167 -7.69 5.22 -15.83
C ILE A 167 -8.70 5.04 -14.68
N LEU A 168 -8.49 5.76 -13.57
CA LEU A 168 -9.34 5.77 -12.39
C LEU A 168 -10.22 7.04 -12.38
N SER A 169 -11.02 7.20 -13.44
CA SER A 169 -11.94 8.33 -13.56
C SER A 169 -13.05 8.31 -12.49
N ASP A 170 -13.95 9.25 -12.54
CA ASP A 170 -15.11 9.43 -11.65
C ASP A 170 -14.74 9.63 -10.17
N PHE A 171 -13.60 10.30 -9.94
CA PHE A 171 -13.15 10.71 -8.62
C PHE A 171 -12.57 12.11 -8.70
N ASN A 172 -12.81 12.94 -7.70
CA ASN A 172 -12.37 14.34 -7.73
C ASN A 172 -10.88 14.47 -7.38
N TRP A 173 -10.02 13.90 -8.27
CA TRP A 173 -8.57 13.96 -8.11
C TRP A 173 -8.05 15.39 -8.01
N ASP A 174 -8.64 16.33 -8.76
CA ASP A 174 -8.17 17.72 -8.79
C ASP A 174 -8.36 18.40 -7.45
N LYS A 175 -9.47 18.16 -6.76
CA LYS A 175 -9.68 18.67 -5.40
C LYS A 175 -8.61 18.13 -4.43
N LEU A 176 -8.23 16.86 -4.55
CA LEU A 176 -7.21 16.25 -3.69
C LEU A 176 -5.81 16.75 -4.05
N PHE A 177 -5.51 16.88 -5.35
CA PHE A 177 -4.18 17.19 -5.84
C PHE A 177 -3.91 18.69 -6.03
N ASN A 178 -4.92 19.53 -5.77
CA ASN A 178 -4.76 20.97 -5.86
C ASN A 178 -3.58 21.48 -5.01
N SER A 179 -2.80 22.36 -5.59
CA SER A 179 -1.64 23.03 -4.95
C SER A 179 -0.46 22.14 -4.56
N ILE A 180 -0.46 20.84 -4.89
CA ILE A 180 0.65 19.95 -4.51
C ILE A 180 1.97 20.36 -5.20
N ASP A 181 1.89 20.91 -6.41
CA ASP A 181 3.07 21.40 -7.14
C ASP A 181 3.34 22.88 -6.82
N SER A 182 3.41 23.24 -5.55
CA SER A 182 3.73 24.58 -5.09
C SER A 182 4.71 24.58 -3.93
N VAL A 183 5.44 25.67 -3.75
CA VAL A 183 6.30 25.91 -2.59
C VAL A 183 5.48 25.86 -1.29
N GLU A 184 4.32 26.53 -1.27
CA GLU A 184 3.43 26.57 -0.11
C GLU A 184 3.01 25.17 0.37
N TYR A 185 2.79 24.23 -0.54
CA TYR A 185 2.47 22.85 -0.16
C TYR A 185 3.66 22.17 0.51
N GLU A 186 4.87 22.36 -0.01
CA GLU A 186 6.09 21.82 0.57
C GLU A 186 6.37 22.40 1.96
N GLU A 187 6.16 23.72 2.14
CA GLU A 187 6.23 24.38 3.45
C GLU A 187 5.23 23.78 4.44
N LYS A 188 3.99 23.50 4.03
CA LYS A 188 3.00 22.85 4.88
C LYS A 188 3.43 21.44 5.31
N ILE A 189 4.04 20.66 4.45
CA ILE A 189 4.62 19.35 4.81
C ILE A 189 5.69 19.52 5.88
N ASP A 190 6.62 20.44 5.69
CA ASP A 190 7.76 20.64 6.57
C ASP A 190 7.35 21.26 7.93
N GLN A 191 6.43 22.21 7.92
CA GLN A 191 6.00 22.93 9.13
C GLN A 191 4.91 22.20 9.93
N TYR A 192 4.01 21.47 9.25
CA TYR A 192 2.84 20.89 9.93
C TYR A 192 2.87 19.38 10.03
N LEU A 193 3.34 18.66 9.02
CA LEU A 193 3.32 17.20 9.04
C LEU A 193 4.56 16.61 9.71
N TYR A 194 5.74 16.95 9.21
CA TYR A 194 6.98 16.33 9.68
C TYR A 194 7.30 16.57 11.15
N PRO A 195 7.05 17.76 11.74
CA PRO A 195 7.21 17.95 13.17
C PRO A 195 6.26 17.10 14.02
N ARG A 196 5.03 16.85 13.53
CA ARG A 196 4.08 15.96 14.21
C ARG A 196 4.55 14.51 14.17
N LEU A 197 4.98 14.03 13.02
CA LEU A 197 5.52 12.67 12.88
C LEU A 197 6.79 12.48 13.70
N LYS A 198 7.67 13.49 13.75
CA LYS A 198 8.89 13.47 14.57
C LYS A 198 8.58 13.40 16.06
N ARG A 199 7.59 14.15 16.53
CA ARG A 199 7.19 14.20 17.96
C ARG A 199 6.73 12.84 18.50
N ILE A 200 6.18 11.99 17.62
CA ILE A 200 5.70 10.65 17.97
C ILE A 200 6.65 9.56 17.48
N ASP A 201 7.88 9.90 17.17
CA ASP A 201 8.93 9.01 16.64
C ASP A 201 8.52 8.17 15.40
N ALA A 202 7.54 8.66 14.63
CA ALA A 202 7.02 7.97 13.46
C ALA A 202 7.87 8.18 12.19
N ILE A 203 9.12 8.57 12.31
CA ILE A 203 10.06 8.74 11.20
C ILE A 203 11.23 7.78 11.41
N SER A 204 11.34 6.77 10.54
CA SER A 204 12.41 5.75 10.63
C SER A 204 13.55 5.93 9.63
N GLY A 205 13.37 6.80 8.63
CA GLY A 205 14.39 6.99 7.59
C GLY A 205 13.99 7.94 6.48
N TYR A 206 14.71 7.86 5.37
CA TYR A 206 14.50 8.68 4.19
C TYR A 206 14.36 7.80 2.94
N SER A 207 13.41 8.13 2.07
CA SER A 207 13.39 7.55 0.73
C SER A 207 14.28 8.34 -0.23
N LYS A 208 14.40 7.81 -1.46
CA LYS A 208 15.16 8.48 -2.54
C LYS A 208 14.43 9.66 -3.18
N LEU A 209 13.18 9.92 -2.80
CA LEU A 209 12.41 11.00 -3.38
C LEU A 209 12.76 12.32 -2.69
N ILE A 210 12.85 13.36 -3.51
CA ILE A 210 13.14 14.73 -3.08
C ILE A 210 12.08 15.63 -3.72
N SER A 211 11.56 16.59 -2.96
CA SER A 211 10.57 17.54 -3.43
C SER A 211 11.12 18.48 -4.51
N LYS A 212 10.22 19.05 -5.31
CA LYS A 212 10.59 19.84 -6.49
C LYS A 212 11.24 21.17 -6.13
N HIS A 213 10.70 21.90 -5.16
CA HIS A 213 11.08 23.27 -4.86
C HIS A 213 12.08 23.36 -3.71
N LEU A 214 11.69 22.98 -2.50
CA LEU A 214 12.49 23.13 -1.27
C LEU A 214 13.49 22.00 -1.05
N LYS A 215 13.56 21.02 -1.96
CA LYS A 215 14.47 19.87 -1.87
C LYS A 215 14.31 19.05 -0.58
N ILE A 216 13.10 19.01 -0.03
CA ILE A 216 12.79 18.24 1.16
C ILE A 216 12.93 16.76 0.84
N LYS A 217 13.68 16.04 1.67
CA LYS A 217 13.80 14.58 1.56
C LYS A 217 12.52 13.90 2.05
N SER A 218 12.03 12.93 1.29
CA SER A 218 10.92 12.11 1.72
C SER A 218 11.24 11.32 2.98
N ARG A 219 10.32 11.29 3.92
CA ARG A 219 10.43 10.51 5.17
C ARG A 219 9.83 9.12 4.98
N GLU A 220 10.49 8.14 5.54
CA GLU A 220 9.96 6.79 5.68
C GLU A 220 9.51 6.55 7.12
N SER A 221 8.47 5.74 7.29
CA SER A 221 7.95 5.32 8.57
C SER A 221 7.68 3.83 8.51
N LYS A 222 8.55 3.05 9.15
CA LYS A 222 8.44 1.59 9.26
C LYS A 222 8.45 1.24 10.74
N PHE A 223 7.64 0.30 11.12
CA PHE A 223 7.42 -0.07 12.51
C PHE A 223 7.72 -1.55 12.71
N ASN A 224 8.21 -1.86 13.90
CA ASN A 224 8.30 -3.23 14.35
C ASN A 224 7.19 -3.47 15.39
N PRO A 225 6.18 -4.29 15.07
CA PRO A 225 5.06 -4.56 15.96
C PRO A 225 5.45 -5.19 17.31
N ASP A 226 6.68 -5.68 17.46
CA ASP A 226 7.15 -6.29 18.71
C ASP A 226 7.44 -5.23 19.80
N TRP A 227 7.77 -3.97 19.41
CA TRP A 227 8.15 -2.92 20.37
C TRP A 227 7.67 -1.50 20.04
N ASP A 228 7.14 -1.25 18.83
CA ASP A 228 6.70 0.08 18.39
C ASP A 228 5.18 0.31 18.60
N SER A 229 4.55 -0.41 19.53
CA SER A 229 3.11 -0.31 19.77
C SER A 229 2.67 1.12 20.09
N ASP A 230 3.45 1.88 20.86
CA ASP A 230 3.14 3.26 21.22
C ASP A 230 3.19 4.19 20.01
N ILE A 231 4.16 3.99 19.12
CA ILE A 231 4.26 4.76 17.87
C ILE A 231 3.05 4.46 16.97
N ILE A 232 2.65 3.20 16.89
CA ILE A 232 1.47 2.77 16.10
C ILE A 232 0.19 3.40 16.68
N LEU A 233 0.00 3.37 17.99
CA LEU A 233 -1.15 4.00 18.66
C LEU A 233 -1.17 5.50 18.43
N ASN A 234 -0.04 6.19 18.62
CA ASN A 234 0.08 7.63 18.38
C ASN A 234 -0.23 8.02 16.93
N LEU A 235 0.13 7.16 15.95
CA LEU A 235 -0.25 7.37 14.56
C LEU A 235 -1.75 7.19 14.35
N PHE A 236 -2.37 6.17 14.95
CA PHE A 236 -3.81 5.97 14.87
C PHE A 236 -4.56 7.15 15.49
N ASP A 237 -4.09 7.70 16.60
CA ASP A 237 -4.65 8.91 17.20
C ASP A 237 -4.49 10.14 16.29
N LEU A 238 -3.34 10.28 15.65
CA LEU A 238 -3.09 11.34 14.67
C LEU A 238 -4.06 11.25 13.49
N PHE A 239 -4.31 10.04 12.98
CA PHE A 239 -5.27 9.79 11.90
C PHE A 239 -6.70 10.07 12.37
N ALA A 240 -7.10 9.55 13.53
CA ALA A 240 -8.43 9.78 14.11
C ALA A 240 -8.74 11.27 14.25
N LYS A 241 -7.78 12.04 14.79
CA LYS A 241 -7.92 13.48 15.06
C LYS A 241 -8.05 14.34 13.79
N ASN A 242 -7.38 13.94 12.69
CA ASN A 242 -7.29 14.76 11.49
C ASN A 242 -8.16 14.26 10.33
N LEU A 243 -8.54 12.98 10.33
CA LEU A 243 -9.37 12.37 9.30
C LEU A 243 -10.78 12.04 9.82
N ASN A 244 -10.98 12.12 11.13
CA ASN A 244 -12.21 11.66 11.81
C ASN A 244 -12.52 10.19 11.53
N TRP A 245 -11.48 9.36 11.41
CA TRP A 245 -11.60 7.92 11.20
C TRP A 245 -11.44 7.16 12.51
N THR A 246 -12.33 6.21 12.77
CA THR A 246 -12.21 5.29 13.89
C THR A 246 -11.02 4.36 13.66
N PRO A 247 -9.99 4.35 14.52
CA PRO A 247 -8.84 3.47 14.34
C PRO A 247 -9.20 2.02 14.72
N PRO A 248 -8.46 1.03 14.19
CA PRO A 248 -8.59 -0.35 14.65
C PRO A 248 -7.97 -0.51 16.05
N GLN A 249 -8.37 -1.56 16.74
CA GLN A 249 -7.65 -2.04 17.92
C GLN A 249 -6.35 -2.72 17.47
N LEU A 250 -5.29 -2.60 18.28
CA LEU A 250 -4.06 -3.34 18.03
C LEU A 250 -4.30 -4.84 18.22
N PRO A 251 -3.84 -5.69 17.30
CA PRO A 251 -3.93 -7.13 17.47
C PRO A 251 -2.93 -7.60 18.55
N TYR A 252 -3.38 -8.48 19.43
CA TYR A 252 -2.47 -9.18 20.32
C TYR A 252 -1.70 -10.25 19.55
N ILE A 253 -0.42 -10.00 19.30
CA ILE A 253 0.44 -10.89 18.51
C ILE A 253 0.88 -12.08 19.37
N ILE A 254 0.62 -13.29 18.88
CA ILE A 254 1.00 -14.54 19.55
C ILE A 254 2.00 -15.39 18.74
N GLN A 255 2.20 -15.06 17.47
CA GLN A 255 3.14 -15.76 16.61
C GLN A 255 3.84 -14.78 15.68
N ARG A 256 5.15 -14.94 15.54
CA ARG A 256 5.97 -14.29 14.52
C ARG A 256 6.58 -15.35 13.62
N ILE A 257 6.46 -15.18 12.31
CA ILE A 257 7.07 -16.03 11.29
C ILE A 257 8.16 -15.22 10.61
N GLU A 258 9.38 -15.74 10.62
CA GLU A 258 10.51 -15.07 9.96
C GLU A 258 10.68 -15.58 8.53
N GLY A 259 10.99 -14.67 7.63
CA GLY A 259 11.25 -14.94 6.23
C GLY A 259 12.62 -14.43 5.80
N LYS A 260 12.93 -14.72 4.54
CA LYS A 260 14.15 -14.20 3.89
C LYS A 260 13.78 -13.44 2.65
N ARG A 261 14.42 -12.28 2.49
CA ARG A 261 14.30 -11.45 1.29
C ARG A 261 15.43 -11.77 0.32
N PHE A 262 15.07 -11.87 -0.96
CA PHE A 262 15.99 -12.14 -2.05
C PHE A 262 15.84 -11.09 -3.15
N LYS A 263 16.90 -10.89 -3.93
CA LYS A 263 16.93 -10.00 -5.08
C LYS A 263 17.60 -10.72 -6.24
N LEU A 264 16.90 -10.81 -7.38
CA LEU A 264 17.41 -11.45 -8.59
C LEU A 264 17.21 -10.52 -9.79
N PRO A 265 18.02 -10.68 -10.85
CA PRO A 265 17.76 -10.03 -12.14
C PRO A 265 16.42 -10.51 -12.75
N VAL A 266 15.67 -9.61 -13.38
CA VAL A 266 14.38 -9.93 -14.00
C VAL A 266 14.55 -10.96 -15.11
N ASN A 267 15.59 -10.89 -15.93
CA ASN A 267 15.87 -11.84 -17.02
C ASN A 267 16.03 -13.29 -16.49
N HIS A 268 16.57 -13.48 -15.30
CA HIS A 268 16.66 -14.81 -14.69
C HIS A 268 15.26 -15.42 -14.47
N ILE A 269 14.30 -14.60 -14.05
CA ILE A 269 12.92 -15.04 -13.83
C ILE A 269 12.20 -15.27 -15.15
N GLU A 270 12.46 -14.45 -16.19
CA GLU A 270 11.87 -14.60 -17.52
C GLU A 270 12.30 -15.91 -18.17
N ASN A 271 13.56 -16.32 -18.03
CA ASN A 271 14.08 -17.59 -18.56
C ASN A 271 13.43 -18.82 -17.92
N ILE A 272 13.13 -18.78 -16.63
CA ILE A 272 12.47 -19.87 -15.89
C ILE A 272 10.95 -19.86 -16.13
N GLY A 273 10.37 -18.69 -16.35
CA GLY A 273 8.95 -18.41 -16.32
C GLY A 273 8.42 -18.10 -14.91
N LEU A 274 7.71 -16.97 -14.79
CA LEU A 274 7.29 -16.43 -13.49
C LEU A 274 6.52 -17.46 -12.65
N GLU A 275 5.52 -18.14 -13.21
CA GLU A 275 4.69 -19.10 -12.44
C GLU A 275 5.50 -20.29 -11.92
N LYS A 276 6.40 -20.82 -12.74
CA LYS A 276 7.32 -21.91 -12.32
C LYS A 276 8.26 -21.43 -11.22
N PHE A 277 8.83 -20.23 -11.38
CA PHE A 277 9.71 -19.64 -10.37
C PHE A 277 8.99 -19.46 -9.03
N LEU A 278 7.80 -18.84 -9.03
CA LEU A 278 7.01 -18.59 -7.82
C LEU A 278 6.73 -19.88 -7.04
N LYS A 279 6.38 -20.94 -7.76
CA LYS A 279 6.09 -22.26 -7.21
C LYS A 279 7.33 -22.94 -6.62
N SER A 280 8.41 -23.05 -7.42
CA SER A 280 9.63 -23.77 -7.03
C SER A 280 10.36 -23.09 -5.86
N ASN A 281 10.27 -21.77 -5.73
CA ASN A 281 10.92 -21.02 -4.66
C ASN A 281 9.98 -20.69 -3.50
N LYS A 282 8.76 -21.24 -3.47
CA LYS A 282 7.75 -20.96 -2.42
C LYS A 282 7.65 -19.47 -2.11
N VAL A 283 7.60 -18.64 -3.16
CA VAL A 283 7.56 -17.19 -3.02
C VAL A 283 6.28 -16.77 -2.33
N PHE A 284 6.40 -16.01 -1.26
CA PHE A 284 5.26 -15.47 -0.52
C PHE A 284 4.76 -14.15 -1.13
N SER A 285 5.68 -13.23 -1.38
CA SER A 285 5.39 -11.97 -2.04
C SER A 285 6.57 -11.53 -2.90
N TYR A 286 6.33 -10.67 -3.88
CA TYR A 286 7.40 -10.07 -4.66
C TYR A 286 7.09 -8.64 -5.08
N ALA A 287 8.13 -7.91 -5.48
CA ALA A 287 8.01 -6.63 -6.14
C ALA A 287 9.07 -6.49 -7.23
N ILE A 288 8.68 -5.89 -8.35
CA ILE A 288 9.61 -5.38 -9.35
C ILE A 288 9.84 -3.91 -9.00
N THR A 289 11.01 -3.59 -8.45
CA THR A 289 11.34 -2.24 -7.96
C THR A 289 11.88 -1.33 -9.05
N ASN A 290 12.39 -1.94 -10.11
CA ASN A 290 12.77 -1.32 -11.38
C ASN A 290 12.75 -2.40 -12.47
N PRO A 291 12.87 -2.05 -13.75
CA PRO A 291 12.82 -3.05 -14.83
C PRO A 291 13.86 -4.18 -14.75
N SER A 292 14.94 -3.97 -14.03
CA SER A 292 16.07 -4.91 -13.99
C SER A 292 16.03 -5.89 -12.82
N TYR A 293 15.29 -5.61 -11.73
CA TYR A 293 15.38 -6.38 -10.51
C TYR A 293 14.02 -6.84 -9.96
N PHE A 294 13.99 -8.11 -9.59
CA PHE A 294 12.90 -8.81 -8.93
C PHE A 294 13.28 -9.07 -7.48
N ASN A 295 12.53 -8.50 -6.55
CA ASN A 295 12.70 -8.74 -5.11
C ASN A 295 11.57 -9.64 -4.64
N TYR A 296 11.87 -10.67 -3.84
CA TYR A 296 10.85 -11.54 -3.30
C TYR A 296 11.16 -11.98 -1.89
N THR A 297 10.13 -12.43 -1.20
CA THR A 297 10.22 -12.97 0.14
C THR A 297 9.79 -14.43 0.14
N ASN A 298 10.51 -15.23 0.89
CA ASN A 298 10.21 -16.63 1.16
C ASN A 298 10.08 -16.80 2.69
N PHE A 299 8.99 -17.41 3.14
CA PHE A 299 8.78 -17.80 4.52
C PHE A 299 8.88 -19.31 4.67
N LYS A 300 9.53 -19.76 5.73
CA LYS A 300 9.46 -21.15 6.16
C LYS A 300 8.15 -21.30 6.96
N LEU A 301 7.10 -21.68 6.27
CA LEU A 301 5.81 -22.02 6.87
C LEU A 301 5.82 -23.49 7.30
#